data_3391867fde7fcca19b6ecc62c0036005
#
_entry.id   3391867fde7fcca19b6ecc62c0036005
#
_cell.length_a   1.000
_cell.length_b   1.000
_cell.length_c   1.000
_cell.angle_alpha   90.00
_cell.angle_beta   90.00
_cell.angle_gamma   90.00
#
_symmetry.space_group_name_H-M   'P 1'
#
loop_
_entity.id
_entity.type
_entity.pdbx_description
1 polymer ?
#
loop_
_entity_poly.entity_id
_entity_poly.type
_entity_poly.pdbx_seq_one_letter_code
_entity_poly.pdbx_strand_id
1 'polypeptide(L)'
;MIYNHLGKSGLKVSELCLGTMLFGKETNAKDSQTMIASALDNGVNFIDTADAYVAGESEKLIGRLIKANRNKWVLATKLANKMNTVPHSGGLSRKWVVEACDNSLRRLGTDYIDIYYLHKEDHLTPLDETIRAIRLLMMQGKIRYFGVSNYRSWRVAEICNICDRLGIDRPIVSQPYYNAMNRMPETEHIPACLNYGIGVVPYSPLARGLLTGKYKINKQPEKDSRVARKDKRIMQTEWRTESVEIIEKINEYAKRKGVTPIDISIQWLFNNKAVHSIVAGPRTLTQWKSYLAALDYKYTIEDEKLMNSLVVSGHSSTPGYNDPAYPIEGRYSKV
;
A
#
# COMPACT_ATOMS: atom_id res chain seq x y z
N MET A 1 2.83 -6.89 -18.79
CA MET A 1 2.50 -5.78 -17.85
C MET A 1 1.27 -5.05 -18.34
N ILE A 2 0.23 -4.95 -17.52
CA ILE A 2 -0.99 -4.20 -17.81
C ILE A 2 -0.86 -2.80 -17.20
N TYR A 3 -1.41 -1.79 -17.90
CA TYR A 3 -1.44 -0.41 -17.41
C TYR A 3 -2.89 0.04 -17.23
N ASN A 4 -3.23 0.48 -16.02
CA ASN A 4 -4.55 0.94 -15.66
C ASN A 4 -4.59 2.45 -15.46
N HIS A 5 -5.66 3.12 -15.86
CA HIS A 5 -5.93 4.48 -15.41
C HIS A 5 -6.22 4.47 -13.91
N LEU A 6 -5.51 5.30 -13.14
CA LEU A 6 -5.67 5.33 -11.69
C LEU A 6 -6.90 6.12 -11.29
N GLY A 7 -7.95 5.41 -10.89
CA GLY A 7 -9.27 6.00 -10.67
C GLY A 7 -9.81 6.70 -11.93
N LYS A 8 -10.52 7.80 -11.74
CA LYS A 8 -11.02 8.66 -12.84
C LYS A 8 -9.99 9.72 -13.25
N SER A 9 -8.70 9.35 -13.34
CA SER A 9 -7.64 10.28 -13.76
C SER A 9 -7.01 9.85 -15.09
N GLY A 10 -6.28 10.76 -15.73
CA GLY A 10 -5.48 10.46 -16.92
C GLY A 10 -4.17 9.70 -16.62
N LEU A 11 -3.83 9.51 -15.34
CA LEU A 11 -2.58 8.87 -14.94
C LEU A 11 -2.63 7.36 -15.15
N LYS A 12 -1.71 6.81 -15.94
CA LYS A 12 -1.56 5.37 -16.18
C LYS A 12 -0.45 4.80 -15.32
N VAL A 13 -0.78 3.76 -14.55
CA VAL A 13 0.16 3.02 -13.72
C VAL A 13 0.18 1.53 -14.10
N SER A 14 1.33 0.88 -13.92
CA SER A 14 1.43 -0.57 -14.04
C SER A 14 0.60 -1.25 -12.93
N GLU A 15 0.02 -2.40 -13.24
CA GLU A 15 -0.72 -3.22 -12.28
C GLU A 15 0.12 -3.64 -11.06
N LEU A 16 1.45 -3.63 -11.18
CA LEU A 16 2.40 -3.86 -10.09
C LEU A 16 3.14 -2.55 -9.76
N CYS A 17 3.12 -2.17 -8.48
CA CYS A 17 3.86 -1.03 -7.92
C CYS A 17 5.04 -1.56 -7.08
N LEU A 18 6.25 -1.04 -7.30
CA LEU A 18 7.41 -1.37 -6.47
C LEU A 18 7.38 -0.57 -5.16
N GLY A 19 7.03 -1.24 -4.06
CA GLY A 19 7.04 -0.68 -2.72
C GLY A 19 8.44 -0.77 -2.08
N THR A 20 8.90 0.32 -1.50
CA THR A 20 10.31 0.50 -1.11
C THR A 20 10.52 0.71 0.39
N MET A 21 9.57 0.29 1.24
CA MET A 21 9.62 0.46 2.69
C MET A 21 10.90 -0.08 3.34
N LEU A 22 11.52 -1.09 2.75
CA LEU A 22 12.71 -1.76 3.28
C LEU A 22 14.03 -1.25 2.66
N PHE A 23 13.96 -0.39 1.64
CA PHE A 23 15.14 0.12 0.93
C PHE A 23 15.93 1.08 1.82
N GLY A 24 17.25 0.90 1.82
CA GLY A 24 18.15 1.66 2.67
C GLY A 24 18.33 1.10 4.10
N LYS A 25 17.69 -0.03 4.41
CA LYS A 25 17.88 -0.77 5.68
C LYS A 25 18.05 -2.27 5.43
N GLU A 26 16.92 -3.00 5.35
CA GLU A 26 16.94 -4.45 5.14
C GLU A 26 17.27 -4.83 3.69
N THR A 27 17.02 -3.94 2.75
CA THR A 27 17.45 -4.04 1.35
C THR A 27 18.52 -2.99 1.09
N ASN A 28 19.74 -3.43 0.83
CA ASN A 28 20.88 -2.54 0.60
C ASN A 28 20.79 -1.82 -0.77
N ALA A 29 21.68 -0.86 -1.03
CA ALA A 29 21.65 -0.04 -2.23
C ALA A 29 21.85 -0.86 -3.53
N LYS A 30 22.70 -1.88 -3.53
CA LYS A 30 22.97 -2.74 -4.70
C LYS A 30 21.73 -3.56 -5.06
N ASP A 31 21.11 -4.19 -4.06
CA ASP A 31 19.89 -4.97 -4.28
C ASP A 31 18.72 -4.08 -4.70
N SER A 32 18.59 -2.89 -4.09
CA SER A 32 17.60 -1.88 -4.48
C SER A 32 17.75 -1.46 -5.94
N GLN A 33 18.99 -1.18 -6.38
CA GLN A 33 19.30 -0.84 -7.77
C GLN A 33 18.92 -1.97 -8.73
N THR A 34 19.25 -3.22 -8.38
CA THR A 34 18.91 -4.38 -9.20
C THR A 34 17.39 -4.57 -9.30
N MET A 35 16.65 -4.36 -8.22
CA MET A 35 15.18 -4.44 -8.24
C MET A 35 14.55 -3.33 -9.08
N ILE A 36 15.04 -2.09 -8.97
CA ILE A 36 14.56 -0.95 -9.78
C ILE A 36 14.82 -1.20 -11.27
N ALA A 37 16.02 -1.67 -11.63
CA ALA A 37 16.33 -2.04 -13.01
C ALA A 37 15.39 -3.16 -13.52
N SER A 38 15.26 -4.23 -12.74
CA SER A 38 14.33 -5.32 -13.07
C SER A 38 12.88 -4.85 -13.20
N ALA A 39 12.45 -3.89 -12.38
CA ALA A 39 11.10 -3.33 -12.48
C ALA A 39 10.90 -2.60 -13.82
N LEU A 40 11.82 -1.72 -14.20
CA LEU A 40 11.78 -1.03 -15.50
C LEU A 40 11.81 -1.99 -16.67
N ASP A 41 12.71 -2.99 -16.64
CA ASP A 41 12.86 -3.99 -17.71
C ASP A 41 11.58 -4.82 -17.93
N ASN A 42 10.78 -4.99 -16.86
CA ASN A 42 9.49 -5.67 -16.91
C ASN A 42 8.29 -4.70 -17.10
N GLY A 43 8.55 -3.43 -17.42
CA GLY A 43 7.51 -2.45 -17.71
C GLY A 43 6.80 -1.89 -16.48
N VAL A 44 7.33 -2.05 -15.26
CA VAL A 44 6.80 -1.39 -14.06
C VAL A 44 7.17 0.08 -14.09
N ASN A 45 6.16 0.95 -14.07
CA ASN A 45 6.34 2.40 -14.05
C ASN A 45 5.92 3.05 -12.73
N PHE A 46 5.47 2.28 -11.74
CA PHE A 46 4.96 2.78 -10.48
C PHE A 46 5.88 2.40 -9.32
N ILE A 47 6.35 3.40 -8.57
CA ILE A 47 7.21 3.22 -7.40
C ILE A 47 6.65 3.99 -6.20
N ASP A 48 6.61 3.34 -5.03
CA ASP A 48 5.99 3.85 -3.82
C ASP A 48 6.98 3.89 -2.65
N THR A 49 7.12 5.05 -2.04
CA THR A 49 7.91 5.30 -0.83
C THR A 49 7.11 6.09 0.21
N ALA A 50 7.75 6.58 1.26
CA ALA A 50 7.20 7.53 2.24
C ALA A 50 8.34 8.26 2.97
N ASP A 51 8.02 9.46 3.49
CA ASP A 51 8.94 10.26 4.33
C ASP A 51 9.46 9.47 5.55
N ALA A 52 8.59 8.69 6.20
CA ALA A 52 8.90 7.93 7.39
C ALA A 52 9.66 6.62 7.13
N TYR A 53 9.78 6.16 5.87
CA TYR A 53 10.47 4.90 5.59
C TYR A 53 11.96 5.03 5.83
N VAL A 54 12.44 4.25 6.81
CA VAL A 54 13.84 4.30 7.28
C VAL A 54 14.27 5.75 7.59
N ALA A 55 13.39 6.54 8.23
CA ALA A 55 13.64 7.94 8.59
C ALA A 55 14.08 8.82 7.39
N GLY A 56 13.51 8.58 6.20
CA GLY A 56 13.81 9.32 4.97
C GLY A 56 14.90 8.72 4.08
N GLU A 57 15.63 7.70 4.55
CA GLU A 57 16.71 7.09 3.76
C GLU A 57 16.17 6.34 2.52
N SER A 58 14.94 5.80 2.59
CA SER A 58 14.30 5.21 1.42
C SER A 58 14.11 6.24 0.30
N GLU A 59 13.60 7.44 0.60
CA GLU A 59 13.46 8.51 -0.39
C GLU A 59 14.82 8.95 -0.97
N LYS A 60 15.85 9.12 -0.14
CA LYS A 60 17.20 9.48 -0.60
C LYS A 60 17.78 8.43 -1.54
N LEU A 61 17.61 7.15 -1.21
CA LEU A 61 18.11 6.07 -2.03
C LEU A 61 17.38 5.99 -3.37
N ILE A 62 16.04 6.03 -3.35
CA ILE A 62 15.23 6.00 -4.56
C ILE A 62 15.56 7.18 -5.45
N GLY A 63 15.59 8.40 -4.90
CA GLY A 63 15.90 9.61 -5.67
C GLY A 63 17.21 9.48 -6.47
N ARG A 64 18.26 8.93 -5.84
CA ARG A 64 19.53 8.66 -6.54
C ARG A 64 19.39 7.62 -7.65
N LEU A 65 18.68 6.52 -7.36
CA LEU A 65 18.59 5.38 -8.28
C LEU A 65 17.71 5.63 -9.51
N ILE A 66 16.65 6.44 -9.36
CA ILE A 66 15.75 6.74 -10.50
C ILE A 66 16.10 8.04 -11.22
N LYS A 67 17.09 8.80 -10.77
CA LYS A 67 17.42 10.14 -11.29
C LYS A 67 17.53 10.18 -12.82
N ALA A 68 18.25 9.25 -13.41
CA ALA A 68 18.47 9.18 -14.86
C ALA A 68 17.19 8.85 -15.65
N ASN A 69 16.18 8.26 -15.01
CA ASN A 69 14.94 7.79 -15.63
C ASN A 69 13.71 8.31 -14.89
N ARG A 70 13.81 9.46 -14.19
CA ARG A 70 12.72 10.03 -13.37
C ARG A 70 11.39 10.12 -14.12
N ASN A 71 11.44 10.51 -15.37
CA ASN A 71 10.27 10.68 -16.24
C ASN A 71 9.58 9.35 -16.63
N LYS A 72 10.22 8.20 -16.43
CA LYS A 72 9.64 6.88 -16.67
C LYS A 72 8.84 6.38 -15.47
N TRP A 73 8.93 7.06 -14.32
CA TRP A 73 8.31 6.63 -13.09
C TRP A 73 7.13 7.52 -12.70
N VAL A 74 6.05 6.88 -12.33
CA VAL A 74 5.03 7.46 -11.45
C VAL A 74 5.54 7.28 -10.03
N LEU A 75 6.08 8.33 -9.45
CA LEU A 75 6.67 8.34 -8.11
C LEU A 75 5.64 8.76 -7.07
N ALA A 76 5.38 7.89 -6.12
CA ALA A 76 4.55 8.19 -4.96
C ALA A 76 5.37 8.28 -3.68
N THR A 77 5.08 9.28 -2.85
CA THR A 77 5.53 9.36 -1.47
C THR A 77 4.40 9.81 -0.55
N LYS A 78 4.63 9.78 0.76
CA LYS A 78 3.58 9.96 1.77
C LYS A 78 4.08 10.83 2.91
N LEU A 79 3.13 11.52 3.60
CA LEU A 79 3.37 12.27 4.83
C LEU A 79 2.35 11.88 5.90
N ALA A 80 2.47 12.43 7.06
CA ALA A 80 1.62 12.41 8.26
C ALA A 80 2.28 11.73 9.46
N ASN A 81 3.22 10.82 9.26
CA ASN A 81 3.93 10.22 10.37
C ASN A 81 4.86 11.23 11.05
N LYS A 82 5.08 11.05 12.36
CA LYS A 82 6.01 11.88 13.11
C LYS A 82 7.44 11.57 12.68
N MET A 83 8.18 12.58 12.22
CA MET A 83 9.53 12.43 11.69
C MET A 83 10.62 12.60 12.73
N ASN A 84 10.36 13.42 13.76
CA ASN A 84 11.31 13.70 14.86
C ASN A 84 10.55 14.16 16.11
N THR A 85 11.25 14.61 17.14
CA THR A 85 10.68 15.06 18.42
C THR A 85 10.19 16.51 18.41
N VAL A 86 10.50 17.27 17.38
CA VAL A 86 10.09 18.69 17.28
C VAL A 86 8.56 18.76 17.15
N PRO A 87 7.89 19.70 17.83
CA PRO A 87 6.48 20.00 17.61
C PRO A 87 6.22 20.25 16.12
N HIS A 88 5.07 19.79 15.63
CA HIS A 88 4.67 19.90 14.21
C HIS A 88 5.53 19.13 13.19
N SER A 89 6.31 18.13 13.62
CA SER A 89 7.06 17.26 12.71
C SER A 89 6.26 16.04 12.22
N GLY A 90 4.94 16.14 12.21
CA GLY A 90 3.98 15.12 11.82
C GLY A 90 2.56 15.68 11.76
N GLY A 91 1.59 14.83 11.50
CA GLY A 91 0.19 15.22 11.27
C GLY A 91 -0.03 15.83 9.90
N LEU A 92 -1.15 16.55 9.74
CA LEU A 92 -1.60 17.08 8.45
C LEU A 92 -1.91 18.59 8.48
N SER A 93 -1.35 19.32 9.46
CA SER A 93 -1.46 20.77 9.47
C SER A 93 -0.84 21.37 8.20
N ARG A 94 -1.36 22.53 7.77
CA ARG A 94 -0.82 23.25 6.59
C ARG A 94 0.68 23.47 6.70
N LYS A 95 1.15 23.86 7.88
CA LYS A 95 2.58 24.04 8.15
C LYS A 95 3.37 22.78 7.77
N TRP A 96 2.94 21.63 8.31
CA TRP A 96 3.67 20.39 8.09
C TRP A 96 3.49 19.82 6.68
N VAL A 97 2.30 19.91 6.09
CA VAL A 97 2.05 19.44 4.70
C VAL A 97 3.02 20.11 3.72
N VAL A 98 3.22 21.42 3.81
CA VAL A 98 4.14 22.16 2.93
C VAL A 98 5.58 21.79 3.23
N GLU A 99 5.99 21.84 4.48
CA GLU A 99 7.36 21.54 4.91
C GLU A 99 7.77 20.08 4.59
N ALA A 100 6.89 19.11 4.85
CA ALA A 100 7.12 17.71 4.54
C ALA A 100 7.28 17.45 3.04
N CYS A 101 6.48 18.10 2.21
CA CYS A 101 6.61 18.03 0.76
C CYS A 101 7.98 18.55 0.28
N ASP A 102 8.40 19.73 0.73
CA ASP A 102 9.70 20.29 0.39
C ASP A 102 10.86 19.42 0.87
N ASN A 103 10.72 18.83 2.06
CA ASN A 103 11.68 17.89 2.59
C ASN A 103 11.75 16.59 1.75
N SER A 104 10.61 16.06 1.30
CA SER A 104 10.55 14.88 0.43
C SER A 104 11.17 15.17 -0.94
N LEU A 105 10.84 16.30 -1.56
CA LEU A 105 11.44 16.73 -2.84
C LEU A 105 12.97 16.83 -2.75
N ARG A 106 13.50 17.42 -1.65
CA ARG A 106 14.95 17.48 -1.41
C ARG A 106 15.59 16.10 -1.26
N ARG A 107 14.97 15.18 -0.49
CA ARG A 107 15.50 13.82 -0.32
C ARG A 107 15.44 13.01 -1.62
N LEU A 108 14.37 13.15 -2.38
CA LEU A 108 14.16 12.49 -3.67
C LEU A 108 15.00 13.11 -4.81
N GLY A 109 15.49 14.35 -4.64
CA GLY A 109 16.26 15.05 -5.66
C GLY A 109 15.47 15.31 -6.95
N THR A 110 14.19 15.67 -6.83
CA THR A 110 13.25 15.94 -7.93
C THR A 110 12.40 17.16 -7.62
N ASP A 111 11.90 17.83 -8.65
CA ASP A 111 11.08 19.03 -8.51
C ASP A 111 9.59 18.73 -8.34
N TYR A 112 9.17 17.49 -8.59
CA TYR A 112 7.78 17.09 -8.47
C TYR A 112 7.60 15.64 -7.99
N ILE A 113 6.48 15.41 -7.33
CA ILE A 113 5.96 14.11 -6.92
C ILE A 113 4.72 13.83 -7.77
N ASP A 114 4.59 12.62 -8.34
CA ASP A 114 3.41 12.28 -9.13
C ASP A 114 2.20 12.05 -8.23
N ILE A 115 2.34 11.29 -7.14
CA ILE A 115 1.26 11.04 -6.20
C ILE A 115 1.74 11.31 -4.77
N TYR A 116 1.08 12.25 -4.08
CA TYR A 116 1.37 12.58 -2.69
C TYR A 116 0.26 12.05 -1.78
N TYR A 117 0.57 11.05 -0.96
CA TYR A 117 -0.42 10.43 -0.09
C TYR A 117 -0.50 11.09 1.28
N LEU A 118 -1.72 11.32 1.74
CA LEU A 118 -2.01 11.46 3.17
C LEU A 118 -1.93 10.05 3.78
N HIS A 119 -0.85 9.73 4.49
CA HIS A 119 -0.48 8.37 4.89
C HIS A 119 -1.42 7.74 5.91
N LYS A 120 -2.03 8.57 6.74
CA LYS A 120 -3.05 8.22 7.74
C LYS A 120 -3.89 9.43 8.09
N GLU A 121 -5.01 9.20 8.74
CA GLU A 121 -5.86 10.25 9.28
C GLU A 121 -5.14 11.07 10.37
N ASP A 122 -5.48 12.35 10.42
CA ASP A 122 -5.16 13.26 11.51
C ASP A 122 -6.47 13.88 12.02
N HIS A 123 -6.88 13.50 13.22
CA HIS A 123 -8.12 13.94 13.82
C HIS A 123 -7.97 15.29 14.55
N LEU A 124 -6.74 15.81 14.68
CA LEU A 124 -6.46 17.09 15.34
C LEU A 124 -6.43 18.26 14.37
N THR A 125 -6.27 17.98 13.06
CA THR A 125 -6.26 19.01 12.03
C THR A 125 -7.57 19.00 11.25
N PRO A 126 -8.24 20.15 11.09
CA PRO A 126 -9.41 20.25 10.21
C PRO A 126 -9.07 19.84 8.77
N LEU A 127 -9.90 18.98 8.18
CA LEU A 127 -9.66 18.50 6.80
C LEU A 127 -9.58 19.62 5.76
N ASP A 128 -10.39 20.68 5.92
CA ASP A 128 -10.32 21.87 5.04
C ASP A 128 -8.93 22.50 5.03
N GLU A 129 -8.25 22.55 6.17
CA GLU A 129 -6.88 23.09 6.26
C GLU A 129 -5.92 22.22 5.46
N THR A 130 -5.98 20.91 5.66
CA THR A 130 -5.15 19.93 4.95
C THR A 130 -5.38 20.02 3.44
N ILE A 131 -6.63 20.01 3.00
CA ILE A 131 -6.98 20.00 1.57
C ILE A 131 -6.58 21.32 0.90
N ARG A 132 -6.70 22.47 1.58
CA ARG A 132 -6.18 23.75 1.06
C ARG A 132 -4.65 23.76 0.94
N ALA A 133 -3.93 23.06 1.83
CA ALA A 133 -2.48 22.90 1.70
C ALA A 133 -2.11 22.00 0.50
N ILE A 134 -2.83 20.91 0.28
CA ILE A 134 -2.69 20.05 -0.91
C ILE A 134 -2.93 20.86 -2.19
N ARG A 135 -4.00 21.66 -2.24
CA ARG A 135 -4.27 22.55 -3.38
C ARG A 135 -3.08 23.47 -3.67
N LEU A 136 -2.49 24.09 -2.64
CA LEU A 136 -1.32 24.96 -2.79
C LEU A 136 -0.16 24.21 -3.44
N LEU A 137 0.15 23.01 -3.01
CA LEU A 137 1.22 22.19 -3.57
C LEU A 137 0.95 21.79 -5.03
N MET A 138 -0.30 21.51 -5.40
CA MET A 138 -0.71 21.25 -6.78
C MET A 138 -0.55 22.49 -7.65
N MET A 139 -0.99 23.65 -7.19
CA MET A 139 -0.82 24.93 -7.90
C MET A 139 0.65 25.31 -8.10
N GLN A 140 1.51 24.99 -7.16
CA GLN A 140 2.97 25.18 -7.27
C GLN A 140 3.64 24.14 -8.18
N GLY A 141 2.90 23.14 -8.67
CA GLY A 141 3.44 22.04 -9.46
C GLY A 141 4.35 21.08 -8.71
N LYS A 142 4.41 21.16 -7.38
CA LYS A 142 5.20 20.27 -6.53
C LYS A 142 4.63 18.85 -6.45
N ILE A 143 3.31 18.72 -6.55
CA ILE A 143 2.62 17.43 -6.67
C ILE A 143 1.69 17.46 -7.87
N ARG A 144 1.52 16.33 -8.56
CA ARG A 144 0.60 16.19 -9.70
C ARG A 144 -0.79 15.76 -9.27
N TYR A 145 -0.82 14.77 -8.41
CA TYR A 145 -2.05 14.18 -7.85
C TYR A 145 -1.86 13.93 -6.36
N PHE A 146 -2.95 13.73 -5.66
CA PHE A 146 -2.89 13.24 -4.29
C PHE A 146 -3.75 12.01 -4.08
N GLY A 147 -3.47 11.28 -3.01
CA GLY A 147 -4.19 10.10 -2.58
C GLY A 147 -4.30 10.02 -1.06
N VAL A 148 -4.99 8.99 -0.59
CA VAL A 148 -5.17 8.71 0.83
C VAL A 148 -4.72 7.29 1.16
N SER A 149 -4.27 7.04 2.38
CA SER A 149 -3.95 5.71 2.88
C SER A 149 -4.44 5.57 4.31
N ASN A 150 -5.00 4.39 4.65
CA ASN A 150 -5.53 4.13 6.00
C ASN A 150 -6.64 5.10 6.46
N TYR A 151 -7.48 5.52 5.53
CA TYR A 151 -8.63 6.38 5.79
C TYR A 151 -9.91 5.58 5.95
N ARG A 152 -10.79 6.00 6.84
CA ARG A 152 -12.17 5.53 6.92
C ARG A 152 -12.95 5.99 5.69
N SER A 153 -13.92 5.20 5.24
CA SER A 153 -14.75 5.53 4.06
C SER A 153 -15.48 6.86 4.17
N TRP A 154 -16.05 7.17 5.35
CA TRP A 154 -16.73 8.43 5.59
C TRP A 154 -15.79 9.66 5.50
N ARG A 155 -14.52 9.53 5.92
CA ARG A 155 -13.53 10.59 5.76
C ARG A 155 -13.07 10.76 4.31
N VAL A 156 -13.03 9.68 3.54
CA VAL A 156 -12.80 9.78 2.08
C VAL A 156 -13.95 10.56 1.43
N ALA A 157 -15.20 10.27 1.80
CA ALA A 157 -16.35 11.01 1.33
C ALA A 157 -16.29 12.50 1.71
N GLU A 158 -15.92 12.80 2.95
CA GLU A 158 -15.74 14.17 3.44
C GLU A 158 -14.65 14.92 2.64
N ILE A 159 -13.51 14.29 2.36
CA ILE A 159 -12.45 14.87 1.51
C ILE A 159 -13.00 15.18 0.12
N CYS A 160 -13.72 14.26 -0.50
CA CYS A 160 -14.30 14.48 -1.82
C CYS A 160 -15.27 15.68 -1.82
N ASN A 161 -16.15 15.78 -0.83
CA ASN A 161 -17.07 16.90 -0.69
C ASN A 161 -16.35 18.24 -0.46
N ILE A 162 -15.25 18.23 0.31
CA ILE A 162 -14.41 19.43 0.47
C ILE A 162 -13.74 19.82 -0.85
N CYS A 163 -13.22 18.86 -1.59
CA CYS A 163 -12.61 19.10 -2.90
C CYS A 163 -13.61 19.72 -3.87
N ASP A 164 -14.83 19.18 -3.96
CA ASP A 164 -15.89 19.71 -4.83
C ASP A 164 -16.28 21.14 -4.44
N ARG A 165 -16.47 21.42 -3.15
CA ARG A 165 -16.78 22.75 -2.63
C ARG A 165 -15.67 23.76 -2.89
N LEU A 166 -14.40 23.32 -2.89
CA LEU A 166 -13.24 24.19 -3.14
C LEU A 166 -12.87 24.28 -4.63
N GLY A 167 -13.53 23.54 -5.51
CA GLY A 167 -13.22 23.48 -6.95
C GLY A 167 -11.81 22.96 -7.22
N ILE A 168 -11.41 21.88 -6.56
CA ILE A 168 -10.11 21.20 -6.74
C ILE A 168 -10.31 19.72 -7.04
N ASP A 169 -9.30 19.10 -7.64
CA ASP A 169 -9.35 17.68 -7.96
C ASP A 169 -9.47 16.84 -6.68
N ARG A 170 -10.32 15.81 -6.76
CA ARG A 170 -10.44 14.80 -5.71
C ARG A 170 -9.19 13.92 -5.63
N PRO A 171 -8.95 13.18 -4.51
CA PRO A 171 -7.91 12.16 -4.49
C PRO A 171 -8.16 11.13 -5.58
N ILE A 172 -7.13 10.77 -6.33
CA ILE A 172 -7.26 9.81 -7.43
C ILE A 172 -7.08 8.37 -6.99
N VAL A 173 -6.54 8.15 -5.78
CA VAL A 173 -6.14 6.83 -5.31
C VAL A 173 -6.29 6.69 -3.80
N SER A 174 -6.72 5.51 -3.37
CA SER A 174 -6.65 5.04 -1.98
C SER A 174 -5.73 3.84 -1.87
N GLN A 175 -4.88 3.83 -0.85
CA GLN A 175 -3.95 2.74 -0.54
C GLN A 175 -4.37 2.07 0.78
N PRO A 176 -5.32 1.10 0.76
CA PRO A 176 -5.79 0.40 1.95
C PRO A 176 -4.94 -0.84 2.28
N TYR A 177 -5.03 -1.30 3.53
CA TYR A 177 -4.63 -2.65 3.92
C TYR A 177 -5.69 -3.64 3.45
N TYR A 178 -5.42 -4.31 2.32
CA TYR A 178 -6.34 -5.24 1.70
C TYR A 178 -5.59 -6.41 1.06
N ASN A 179 -5.95 -7.63 1.43
CA ASN A 179 -5.43 -8.88 0.92
C ASN A 179 -6.39 -10.03 1.31
N ALA A 180 -6.12 -11.23 0.86
CA ALA A 180 -6.99 -12.39 1.10
C ALA A 180 -7.20 -12.76 2.58
N MET A 181 -6.34 -12.27 3.50
CA MET A 181 -6.51 -12.45 4.96
C MET A 181 -7.24 -11.28 5.62
N ASN A 182 -7.43 -10.17 4.91
CA ASN A 182 -8.15 -8.99 5.40
C ASN A 182 -9.04 -8.41 4.31
N ARG A 183 -10.30 -8.81 4.31
CA ARG A 183 -11.34 -8.40 3.35
C ARG A 183 -12.24 -7.28 3.88
N MET A 184 -11.96 -6.73 5.07
CA MET A 184 -12.76 -5.67 5.69
C MET A 184 -13.02 -4.46 4.77
N PRO A 185 -12.07 -4.02 3.90
CA PRO A 185 -12.33 -2.93 2.96
C PRO A 185 -13.47 -3.18 1.96
N GLU A 186 -13.87 -4.42 1.73
CA GLU A 186 -15.00 -4.77 0.83
C GLU A 186 -16.35 -4.27 1.36
N THR A 187 -16.50 -4.06 2.68
CA THR A 187 -17.75 -3.62 3.29
C THR A 187 -18.15 -2.21 2.89
N GLU A 188 -17.22 -1.25 3.00
CA GLU A 188 -17.52 0.17 2.74
C GLU A 188 -16.44 0.88 1.94
N HIS A 189 -15.15 0.59 2.23
CA HIS A 189 -14.05 1.39 1.70
C HIS A 189 -13.92 1.26 0.17
N ILE A 190 -13.96 0.03 -0.35
CA ILE A 190 -13.91 -0.22 -1.80
C ILE A 190 -15.16 0.33 -2.50
N PRO A 191 -16.40 0.08 -2.01
CA PRO A 191 -17.60 0.72 -2.54
C PRO A 191 -17.52 2.24 -2.56
N ALA A 192 -17.04 2.89 -1.50
CA ALA A 192 -16.85 4.33 -1.45
C ALA A 192 -15.84 4.80 -2.51
N CYS A 193 -14.69 4.12 -2.65
CA CYS A 193 -13.71 4.45 -3.69
C CYS A 193 -14.32 4.36 -5.09
N LEU A 194 -15.08 3.32 -5.40
CA LEU A 194 -15.78 3.17 -6.68
C LEU A 194 -16.77 4.30 -6.92
N ASN A 195 -17.59 4.65 -5.92
CA ASN A 195 -18.58 5.73 -6.02
C ASN A 195 -17.93 7.09 -6.35
N TYR A 196 -16.80 7.39 -5.71
CA TYR A 196 -16.09 8.66 -5.91
C TYR A 196 -15.09 8.64 -7.07
N GLY A 197 -14.91 7.49 -7.74
CA GLY A 197 -13.98 7.35 -8.86
C GLY A 197 -12.52 7.32 -8.45
N ILE A 198 -12.23 6.82 -7.25
CA ILE A 198 -10.90 6.70 -6.67
C ILE A 198 -10.37 5.29 -6.93
N GLY A 199 -9.15 5.18 -7.46
CA GLY A 199 -8.50 3.90 -7.68
C GLY A 199 -8.05 3.25 -6.37
N VAL A 200 -8.08 1.92 -6.31
CA VAL A 200 -7.62 1.16 -5.13
C VAL A 200 -6.27 0.51 -5.44
N VAL A 201 -5.29 0.78 -4.58
CA VAL A 201 -3.91 0.27 -4.69
C VAL A 201 -3.50 -0.32 -3.33
N PRO A 202 -3.90 -1.57 -3.00
CA PRO A 202 -3.66 -2.13 -1.69
C PRO A 202 -2.19 -2.37 -1.39
N TYR A 203 -1.82 -2.21 -0.12
CA TYR A 203 -0.52 -2.61 0.40
C TYR A 203 -0.58 -3.95 1.14
N SER A 204 0.58 -4.60 1.35
CA SER A 204 0.72 -5.94 1.93
C SER A 204 -0.09 -7.02 1.21
N PRO A 205 0.01 -7.15 -0.12
CA PRO A 205 -0.77 -8.09 -0.91
C PRO A 205 -0.55 -9.55 -0.50
N LEU A 206 0.62 -9.88 0.05
CA LEU A 206 0.95 -11.21 0.58
C LEU A 206 0.85 -11.29 2.11
N ALA A 207 0.01 -10.45 2.75
CA ALA A 207 -0.21 -10.49 4.20
C ALA A 207 1.13 -10.57 4.97
N ARG A 208 2.04 -9.60 4.71
CA ARG A 208 3.41 -9.53 5.28
C ARG A 208 4.25 -10.80 5.10
N GLY A 209 3.92 -11.62 4.10
CA GLY A 209 4.58 -12.87 3.78
C GLY A 209 3.90 -14.12 4.33
N LEU A 210 2.74 -14.02 4.98
CA LEU A 210 1.94 -15.17 5.37
C LEU A 210 1.48 -15.94 4.13
N LEU A 211 0.92 -15.25 3.14
CA LEU A 211 0.40 -15.82 1.90
C LEU A 211 1.48 -16.36 0.94
N THR A 212 2.75 -16.38 1.35
CA THR A 212 3.80 -17.07 0.58
C THR A 212 3.82 -18.58 0.84
N GLY A 213 3.07 -19.07 1.85
CA GLY A 213 3.02 -20.48 2.21
C GLY A 213 4.20 -21.03 3.00
N LYS A 214 5.15 -20.16 3.40
CA LYS A 214 6.34 -20.59 4.15
C LYS A 214 6.10 -20.89 5.63
N TYR A 215 5.01 -20.39 6.22
CA TYR A 215 4.66 -20.65 7.60
C TYR A 215 3.75 -21.88 7.70
N LYS A 216 4.00 -22.70 8.71
CA LYS A 216 3.24 -23.94 8.96
C LYS A 216 2.91 -24.07 10.44
N ILE A 217 1.78 -24.72 10.75
CA ILE A 217 1.40 -25.07 12.11
C ILE A 217 2.48 -25.98 12.70
N ASN A 218 2.81 -25.75 13.96
CA ASN A 218 3.75 -26.56 14.74
C ASN A 218 5.19 -26.66 14.14
N LYS A 219 5.54 -25.76 13.20
CA LYS A 219 6.92 -25.65 12.71
C LYS A 219 7.55 -24.32 13.09
N GLN A 220 8.82 -24.37 13.45
CA GLN A 220 9.60 -23.17 13.69
C GLN A 220 9.68 -22.35 12.38
N PRO A 221 9.40 -21.04 12.41
CA PRO A 221 9.55 -20.18 11.26
C PRO A 221 11.01 -20.13 10.76
N GLU A 222 11.20 -20.01 9.46
CA GLU A 222 12.52 -19.82 8.86
C GLU A 222 13.30 -18.68 9.54
N LYS A 223 14.60 -18.87 9.77
CA LYS A 223 15.47 -18.01 10.60
C LYS A 223 15.37 -16.52 10.28
N ASP A 224 15.28 -16.14 9.00
CA ASP A 224 15.21 -14.73 8.57
C ASP A 224 13.81 -14.24 8.24
N SER A 225 12.79 -15.02 8.60
CA SER A 225 11.40 -14.62 8.37
C SER A 225 10.98 -13.48 9.31
N ARG A 226 9.92 -12.74 8.96
CA ARG A 226 9.39 -11.68 9.83
C ARG A 226 8.95 -12.21 11.19
N VAL A 227 8.39 -13.42 11.24
CA VAL A 227 7.96 -14.06 12.49
C VAL A 227 9.16 -14.42 13.36
N ALA A 228 10.21 -15.04 12.78
CA ALA A 228 11.43 -15.38 13.52
C ALA A 228 12.13 -14.12 14.10
N ARG A 229 12.05 -12.99 13.37
CA ARG A 229 12.58 -11.69 13.82
C ARG A 229 11.65 -10.93 14.76
N LYS A 230 10.50 -11.50 15.11
CA LYS A 230 9.46 -10.89 15.96
C LYS A 230 9.05 -9.50 15.43
N ASP A 231 8.93 -9.36 14.09
CA ASP A 231 8.47 -8.11 13.47
C ASP A 231 7.12 -7.69 14.06
N LYS A 232 7.08 -6.49 14.65
CA LYS A 232 5.93 -5.99 15.40
C LYS A 232 4.64 -6.06 14.59
N ARG A 233 4.71 -5.71 13.30
CA ARG A 233 3.49 -5.59 12.51
C ARG A 233 2.89 -6.95 12.13
N ILE A 234 3.70 -7.94 11.74
CA ILE A 234 3.15 -9.27 11.46
C ILE A 234 2.58 -9.91 12.74
N MET A 235 3.24 -9.71 13.89
CA MET A 235 2.76 -10.21 15.18
C MET A 235 1.44 -9.57 15.61
N GLN A 236 1.22 -8.31 15.27
CA GLN A 236 -0.01 -7.57 15.56
C GLN A 236 -1.13 -7.85 14.55
N THR A 237 -0.82 -8.32 13.35
CA THR A 237 -1.78 -8.41 12.24
C THR A 237 -2.05 -9.85 11.79
N GLU A 238 -1.11 -10.51 11.15
CA GLU A 238 -1.39 -11.76 10.44
C GLU A 238 -0.98 -13.03 11.20
N TRP A 239 -0.09 -12.92 12.19
CA TRP A 239 0.42 -14.09 12.91
C TRP A 239 -0.59 -14.60 13.93
N ARG A 240 -1.56 -15.37 13.47
CA ARG A 240 -2.64 -16.01 14.25
C ARG A 240 -2.88 -17.41 13.73
N THR A 241 -3.33 -18.31 14.61
CA THR A 241 -3.56 -19.73 14.29
C THR A 241 -4.48 -19.89 13.10
N GLU A 242 -5.62 -19.19 13.08
CA GLU A 242 -6.62 -19.26 12.02
C GLU A 242 -6.03 -18.84 10.67
N SER A 243 -5.18 -17.84 10.67
CA SER A 243 -4.51 -17.36 9.44
C SER A 243 -3.51 -18.39 8.91
N VAL A 244 -2.81 -19.12 9.81
CA VAL A 244 -1.88 -20.20 9.41
C VAL A 244 -2.65 -21.41 8.88
N GLU A 245 -3.78 -21.76 9.48
CA GLU A 245 -4.67 -22.83 8.99
C GLU A 245 -5.21 -22.54 7.59
N ILE A 246 -5.59 -21.29 7.34
CA ILE A 246 -6.07 -20.85 6.02
C ILE A 246 -4.95 -21.00 4.99
N ILE A 247 -3.73 -20.55 5.29
CA ILE A 247 -2.63 -20.65 4.31
C ILE A 247 -2.22 -22.10 4.05
N GLU A 248 -2.35 -23.02 5.01
CA GLU A 248 -2.11 -24.44 4.76
C GLU A 248 -3.10 -25.00 3.73
N LYS A 249 -4.38 -24.65 3.82
CA LYS A 249 -5.40 -25.02 2.82
C LYS A 249 -5.08 -24.44 1.42
N ILE A 250 -4.64 -23.19 1.38
CA ILE A 250 -4.21 -22.55 0.10
C ILE A 250 -2.97 -23.28 -0.45
N ASN A 251 -2.00 -23.65 0.39
CA ASN A 251 -0.82 -24.43 -0.01
C ASN A 251 -1.16 -25.77 -0.62
N GLU A 252 -2.05 -26.52 0.02
CA GLU A 252 -2.49 -27.84 -0.48
C GLU A 252 -3.18 -27.71 -1.84
N TYR A 253 -4.04 -26.72 -1.98
CA TYR A 253 -4.72 -26.44 -3.23
C TYR A 253 -3.74 -26.04 -4.34
N ALA A 254 -2.85 -25.08 -4.06
CA ALA A 254 -1.83 -24.61 -4.99
C ALA A 254 -0.93 -25.75 -5.46
N LYS A 255 -0.50 -26.63 -4.53
CA LYS A 255 0.29 -27.82 -4.85
C LYS A 255 -0.43 -28.76 -5.83
N ARG A 256 -1.73 -29.05 -5.61
CA ARG A 256 -2.52 -29.89 -6.53
C ARG A 256 -2.64 -29.26 -7.91
N LYS A 257 -2.67 -27.94 -7.97
CA LYS A 257 -2.82 -27.20 -9.23
C LYS A 257 -1.48 -26.91 -9.95
N GLY A 258 -0.35 -27.24 -9.31
CA GLY A 258 0.99 -27.00 -9.85
C GLY A 258 1.42 -25.53 -9.89
N VAL A 259 0.86 -24.71 -8.96
CA VAL A 259 1.13 -23.28 -8.82
C VAL A 259 1.56 -22.93 -7.40
N THR A 260 1.87 -21.67 -7.14
CA THR A 260 2.25 -21.21 -5.80
C THR A 260 1.09 -20.46 -5.10
N PRO A 261 1.06 -20.41 -3.77
CA PRO A 261 0.12 -19.57 -3.04
C PRO A 261 0.24 -18.08 -3.39
N ILE A 262 1.44 -17.64 -3.80
CA ILE A 262 1.69 -16.26 -4.26
C ILE A 262 0.87 -15.98 -5.52
N ASP A 263 0.88 -16.90 -6.49
CA ASP A 263 0.16 -16.76 -7.75
C ASP A 263 -1.34 -16.55 -7.50
N ILE A 264 -1.93 -17.42 -6.66
CA ILE A 264 -3.34 -17.35 -6.31
C ILE A 264 -3.66 -16.04 -5.57
N SER A 265 -2.84 -15.66 -4.58
CA SER A 265 -3.09 -14.50 -3.73
C SER A 265 -2.97 -13.17 -4.48
N ILE A 266 -2.02 -13.06 -5.39
CA ILE A 266 -1.80 -11.87 -6.22
C ILE A 266 -2.93 -11.75 -7.26
N GLN A 267 -3.26 -12.83 -7.94
CA GLN A 267 -4.31 -12.82 -8.94
C GLN A 267 -5.70 -12.66 -8.33
N TRP A 268 -5.93 -13.11 -7.09
CA TRP A 268 -7.15 -12.83 -6.36
C TRP A 268 -7.36 -11.30 -6.19
N LEU A 269 -6.30 -10.55 -5.88
CA LEU A 269 -6.39 -9.09 -5.82
C LEU A 269 -6.74 -8.48 -7.17
N PHE A 270 -6.10 -8.92 -8.25
CA PHE A 270 -6.36 -8.41 -9.60
C PHE A 270 -7.72 -8.82 -10.16
N ASN A 271 -8.32 -9.92 -9.65
CA ASN A 271 -9.68 -10.31 -10.00
C ASN A 271 -10.74 -9.34 -9.44
N ASN A 272 -10.39 -8.49 -8.47
CA ASN A 272 -11.25 -7.41 -8.02
C ASN A 272 -11.10 -6.19 -8.93
N LYS A 273 -12.15 -5.88 -9.70
CA LYS A 273 -12.18 -4.75 -10.67
C LYS A 273 -11.89 -3.37 -10.06
N ALA A 274 -12.00 -3.22 -8.74
CA ALA A 274 -11.66 -1.99 -8.05
C ALA A 274 -10.15 -1.81 -7.86
N VAL A 275 -9.36 -2.90 -7.94
CA VAL A 275 -7.91 -2.88 -7.74
C VAL A 275 -7.21 -2.51 -9.05
N HIS A 276 -6.53 -1.38 -9.04
CA HIS A 276 -5.85 -0.83 -10.22
C HIS A 276 -4.36 -1.19 -10.27
N SER A 277 -3.73 -1.36 -9.11
CA SER A 277 -2.34 -1.77 -8.91
C SER A 277 -2.21 -2.36 -7.51
N ILE A 278 -1.11 -3.07 -7.22
CA ILE A 278 -0.79 -3.56 -5.88
C ILE A 278 0.61 -3.12 -5.47
N VAL A 279 0.81 -2.75 -4.20
CA VAL A 279 2.13 -2.38 -3.68
C VAL A 279 2.89 -3.62 -3.24
N ALA A 280 3.79 -4.10 -4.09
CA ALA A 280 4.71 -5.18 -3.78
C ALA A 280 5.94 -4.65 -3.04
N GLY A 281 6.14 -5.09 -1.79
CA GLY A 281 7.25 -4.67 -0.93
C GLY A 281 8.28 -5.79 -0.71
N PRO A 282 9.07 -6.17 -1.73
CA PRO A 282 10.07 -7.22 -1.61
C PRO A 282 11.27 -6.76 -0.76
N ARG A 283 11.88 -7.71 -0.01
CA ARG A 283 13.18 -7.52 0.63
C ARG A 283 14.33 -7.97 -0.27
N THR A 284 14.09 -8.98 -1.10
CA THR A 284 15.11 -9.60 -1.96
C THR A 284 14.65 -9.63 -3.41
N LEU A 285 15.61 -9.73 -4.34
CA LEU A 285 15.33 -9.88 -5.77
C LEU A 285 14.50 -11.15 -6.07
N THR A 286 14.72 -12.24 -5.35
CA THR A 286 13.93 -13.47 -5.48
C THR A 286 12.46 -13.21 -5.15
N GLN A 287 12.18 -12.49 -4.07
CA GLN A 287 10.80 -12.12 -3.73
C GLN A 287 10.19 -11.21 -4.80
N TRP A 288 10.95 -10.26 -5.33
CA TRP A 288 10.49 -9.42 -6.44
C TRP A 288 10.11 -10.25 -7.68
N LYS A 289 10.98 -11.18 -8.07
CA LYS A 289 10.71 -12.09 -9.20
C LYS A 289 9.46 -12.95 -8.98
N SER A 290 9.15 -13.34 -7.74
CA SER A 290 7.92 -14.07 -7.44
C SER A 290 6.66 -13.23 -7.68
N TYR A 291 6.69 -11.92 -7.43
CA TYR A 291 5.58 -11.02 -7.79
C TYR A 291 5.41 -10.90 -9.31
N LEU A 292 6.52 -10.78 -10.04
CA LEU A 292 6.48 -10.71 -11.51
C LEU A 292 5.94 -12.02 -12.12
N ALA A 293 6.41 -13.16 -11.64
CA ALA A 293 5.94 -14.46 -12.11
C ALA A 293 4.44 -14.69 -11.87
N ALA A 294 3.92 -14.17 -10.74
CA ALA A 294 2.50 -14.28 -10.42
C ALA A 294 1.58 -13.56 -11.42
N LEU A 295 2.10 -12.63 -12.23
CA LEU A 295 1.31 -11.93 -13.26
C LEU A 295 0.90 -12.86 -14.42
N ASP A 296 1.63 -13.94 -14.64
CA ASP A 296 1.36 -14.90 -15.73
C ASP A 296 0.28 -15.93 -15.35
N TYR A 297 -0.09 -16.01 -14.06
CA TYR A 297 -1.07 -16.98 -13.61
C TYR A 297 -2.49 -16.58 -14.04
N LYS A 298 -3.21 -17.55 -14.63
CA LYS A 298 -4.62 -17.37 -15.01
C LYS A 298 -5.52 -17.81 -13.86
N TYR A 299 -6.08 -16.84 -13.17
CA TYR A 299 -7.03 -17.05 -12.07
C TYR A 299 -8.32 -17.68 -12.58
N THR A 300 -8.86 -18.64 -11.85
CA THR A 300 -10.04 -19.39 -12.26
C THR A 300 -11.20 -19.24 -11.27
N ILE A 301 -12.37 -19.71 -11.69
CA ILE A 301 -13.58 -19.73 -10.85
C ILE A 301 -13.42 -20.64 -9.62
N GLU A 302 -12.62 -21.71 -9.74
CA GLU A 302 -12.31 -22.61 -8.63
C GLU A 302 -11.42 -21.93 -7.60
N ASP A 303 -10.48 -21.10 -8.04
CA ASP A 303 -9.65 -20.27 -7.15
C ASP A 303 -10.54 -19.32 -6.35
N GLU A 304 -11.45 -18.62 -7.02
CA GLU A 304 -12.39 -17.69 -6.38
C GLU A 304 -13.29 -18.38 -5.36
N LYS A 305 -13.84 -19.57 -5.71
CA LYS A 305 -14.65 -20.37 -4.79
C LYS A 305 -13.86 -20.78 -3.54
N LEU A 306 -12.60 -21.21 -3.72
CA LEU A 306 -11.72 -21.54 -2.60
C LEU A 306 -11.53 -20.32 -1.71
N MET A 307 -11.07 -19.20 -2.26
CA MET A 307 -10.73 -18.00 -1.48
C MET A 307 -11.94 -17.45 -0.74
N ASN A 308 -13.13 -17.48 -1.35
CA ASN A 308 -14.39 -17.08 -0.71
C ASN A 308 -14.84 -18.03 0.40
N SER A 309 -14.49 -19.33 0.33
CA SER A 309 -14.79 -20.29 1.39
C SER A 309 -13.86 -20.15 2.61
N LEU A 310 -12.68 -19.55 2.45
CA LEU A 310 -11.67 -19.43 3.50
C LEU A 310 -11.80 -18.16 4.33
N VAL A 311 -12.12 -17.05 3.70
CA VAL A 311 -12.33 -15.76 4.37
C VAL A 311 -13.59 -15.10 3.80
N VAL A 312 -14.58 -14.89 4.64
CA VAL A 312 -15.84 -14.25 4.24
C VAL A 312 -15.59 -12.79 3.84
N SER A 313 -16.28 -12.36 2.77
CA SER A 313 -16.24 -10.94 2.32
C SER A 313 -16.60 -10.00 3.46
N GLY A 314 -15.85 -8.90 3.59
CA GLY A 314 -16.03 -7.92 4.66
C GLY A 314 -15.42 -8.28 6.01
N HIS A 315 -14.73 -9.44 6.12
CA HIS A 315 -14.12 -9.90 7.36
C HIS A 315 -12.60 -10.07 7.24
N SER A 316 -11.94 -10.20 8.40
CA SER A 316 -10.56 -10.69 8.50
C SER A 316 -10.54 -12.22 8.63
N SER A 317 -9.37 -12.84 8.42
CA SER A 317 -9.14 -14.29 8.60
C SER A 317 -9.40 -14.79 10.01
N THR A 318 -9.39 -13.91 11.00
CA THR A 318 -9.71 -14.22 12.41
C THR A 318 -10.96 -13.43 12.79
N PRO A 319 -12.07 -14.10 13.17
CA PRO A 319 -13.29 -13.41 13.59
C PRO A 319 -13.04 -12.41 14.74
N GLY A 320 -13.64 -11.24 14.64
CA GLY A 320 -13.52 -10.18 15.65
C GLY A 320 -12.16 -9.47 15.72
N TYR A 321 -11.22 -9.82 14.85
CA TYR A 321 -9.91 -9.16 14.83
C TYR A 321 -10.01 -7.75 14.23
N ASN A 322 -9.28 -6.82 14.86
CA ASN A 322 -9.03 -5.46 14.35
C ASN A 322 -7.55 -5.11 14.48
N ASP A 323 -7.01 -4.37 13.52
CA ASP A 323 -5.62 -3.89 13.58
C ASP A 323 -5.47 -2.86 14.70
N PRO A 324 -4.63 -3.11 15.73
CA PRO A 324 -4.45 -2.17 16.85
C PRO A 324 -3.83 -0.84 16.45
N ALA A 325 -3.24 -0.72 15.27
CA ALA A 325 -2.76 0.56 14.74
C ALA A 325 -3.91 1.43 14.17
N TYR A 326 -5.06 0.83 13.90
CA TYR A 326 -6.26 1.49 13.35
C TYR A 326 -7.50 0.97 14.09
N PRO A 327 -7.66 1.31 15.37
CA PRO A 327 -8.72 0.77 16.22
C PRO A 327 -10.12 1.19 15.75
N ILE A 328 -11.13 0.42 16.18
CA ILE A 328 -12.53 0.82 16.03
C ILE A 328 -12.85 1.87 17.08
N GLU A 329 -13.36 3.03 16.66
CA GLU A 329 -13.66 4.18 17.52
C GLU A 329 -15.17 4.48 17.59
N GLY A 330 -16.03 3.49 17.34
CA GLY A 330 -17.48 3.70 17.24
C GLY A 330 -18.23 3.67 18.56
N ARG A 331 -17.57 3.32 19.69
CA ARG A 331 -18.23 3.23 20.99
C ARG A 331 -17.54 4.15 22.00
N TYR A 332 -18.22 5.23 22.35
CA TYR A 332 -17.80 6.17 23.39
C TYR A 332 -18.50 5.82 24.70
N SER A 333 -17.77 5.27 25.70
CA SER A 333 -18.31 5.02 27.02
C SER A 333 -18.46 6.33 27.80
N LYS A 334 -19.55 6.43 28.59
CA LYS A 334 -19.74 7.54 29.55
C LYS A 334 -19.14 7.25 30.92
N VAL A 335 -18.54 6.07 31.08
CA VAL A 335 -17.91 5.60 32.34
C VAL A 335 -16.41 5.48 32.13
#